data_20cfd90772bde8a0813cb9d4da55d06b
#
_entry.id   20cfd90772bde8a0813cb9d4da55d06b
#
_cell.length_a   1.000
_cell.length_b   1.000
_cell.length_c   1.000
_cell.angle_alpha   90.00
_cell.angle_beta   90.00
_cell.angle_gamma   90.00
#
_symmetry.space_group_name_H-M   'P 1'
#
loop_
_entity.id
_entity.type
_entity.pdbx_description
1 polymer ?
#
loop_
_entity_poly.entity_id
_entity_poly.type
_entity_poly.pdbx_seq_one_letter_code
_entity_poly.pdbx_strand_id
1 'polypeptide(L)'
;MDKKERIFEAAHEILGEQGFYGLSIAVVAKKAKVAAGTIYRYFSDKDDLIRQLYQHTILKCHPLVMEGVQIEEVSYEQYRRLWLNIDAIFTSYPNALKCKLQYESSPLGAELERDPVIMATWAPLERFFEQGRQQGLFIDFPILVLQALSLDCVANLAQQRRVHDFELTQEQLETVIRASWNAILNPNVSITGACS
;
A
#
# COMPACT_ATOMS: atom_id res chain seq x y z
N MET A 1 10.61 13.32 19.75
CA MET A 1 9.57 13.21 18.74
C MET A 1 8.95 14.58 18.52
N ASP A 2 8.91 15.05 17.27
CA ASP A 2 8.32 16.35 16.93
C ASP A 2 6.80 16.36 17.18
N LYS A 3 6.23 17.55 17.35
CA LYS A 3 4.78 17.71 17.59
C LYS A 3 3.96 17.24 16.39
N LYS A 4 4.45 17.45 15.16
CA LYS A 4 3.79 17.01 13.94
C LYS A 4 3.73 15.48 13.88
N GLU A 5 4.82 14.80 14.21
CA GLU A 5 4.89 13.35 14.26
C GLU A 5 3.90 12.77 15.30
N ARG A 6 3.81 13.36 16.49
CA ARG A 6 2.82 12.95 17.51
C ARG A 6 1.38 13.11 17.04
N ILE A 7 1.10 14.15 16.25
CA ILE A 7 -0.23 14.37 15.66
C ILE A 7 -0.50 13.27 14.61
N PHE A 8 0.47 12.95 13.76
CA PHE A 8 0.32 11.88 12.78
C PHE A 8 0.10 10.51 13.43
N GLU A 9 0.86 10.16 14.46
CA GLU A 9 0.67 8.90 15.19
C GLU A 9 -0.72 8.82 15.80
N ALA A 10 -1.15 9.88 16.50
CA ALA A 10 -2.49 9.94 17.09
C ALA A 10 -3.60 9.83 16.03
N ALA A 11 -3.47 10.52 14.92
CA ALA A 11 -4.44 10.45 13.82
C ALA A 11 -4.46 9.07 13.16
N HIS A 12 -3.30 8.45 12.97
CA HIS A 12 -3.16 7.11 12.41
C HIS A 12 -3.83 6.04 13.29
N GLU A 13 -3.63 6.11 14.61
CA GLU A 13 -4.30 5.21 15.55
C GLU A 13 -5.82 5.39 15.54
N ILE A 14 -6.31 6.66 15.55
CA ILE A 14 -7.76 6.93 15.49
C ILE A 14 -8.35 6.40 14.20
N LEU A 15 -7.68 6.63 13.07
CA LEU A 15 -8.12 6.14 11.76
C LEU A 15 -8.22 4.61 11.73
N GLY A 16 -7.23 3.91 12.30
CA GLY A 16 -7.21 2.46 12.40
C GLY A 16 -8.25 1.87 13.36
N GLU A 17 -8.62 2.60 14.45
CA GLU A 17 -9.55 2.13 15.47
C GLU A 17 -11.00 2.52 15.19
N GLN A 18 -11.24 3.76 14.75
CA GLN A 18 -12.55 4.40 14.66
C GLN A 18 -12.95 4.77 13.22
N GLY A 19 -12.04 4.57 12.28
CA GLY A 19 -12.24 4.92 10.89
C GLY A 19 -12.25 6.42 10.61
N PHE A 20 -12.54 6.76 9.36
CA PHE A 20 -12.54 8.14 8.85
C PHE A 20 -13.50 9.07 9.62
N TYR A 21 -14.69 8.55 9.98
CA TYR A 21 -15.71 9.32 10.67
C TYR A 21 -15.38 9.59 12.15
N GLY A 22 -14.58 8.73 12.78
CA GLY A 22 -14.13 8.94 14.18
C GLY A 22 -13.02 9.99 14.29
N LEU A 23 -12.37 10.36 13.19
CA LEU A 23 -11.30 11.33 13.20
C LEU A 23 -11.85 12.76 13.18
N SER A 24 -11.52 13.53 14.21
CA SER A 24 -11.75 14.98 14.28
C SER A 24 -10.55 15.68 14.90
N ILE A 25 -10.38 16.97 14.59
CA ILE A 25 -9.26 17.77 15.14
C ILE A 25 -9.24 17.74 16.69
N ALA A 26 -10.41 17.79 17.33
CA ALA A 26 -10.50 17.73 18.77
C ALA A 26 -10.05 16.38 19.36
N VAL A 27 -10.45 15.27 18.72
CA VAL A 27 -10.07 13.92 19.14
C VAL A 27 -8.58 13.69 18.93
N VAL A 28 -8.03 14.12 17.76
CA VAL A 28 -6.60 14.04 17.49
C VAL A 28 -5.79 14.88 18.48
N ALA A 29 -6.21 16.12 18.78
CA ALA A 29 -5.54 17.00 19.72
C ALA A 29 -5.46 16.37 21.12
N LYS A 30 -6.58 15.80 21.59
CA LYS A 30 -6.65 15.11 22.89
C LYS A 30 -5.69 13.89 22.91
N LYS A 31 -5.72 13.04 21.88
CA LYS A 31 -4.88 11.84 21.81
C LYS A 31 -3.40 12.19 21.66
N ALA A 32 -3.06 13.17 20.82
CA ALA A 32 -1.70 13.68 20.64
C ALA A 32 -1.17 14.49 21.85
N LYS A 33 -2.02 14.79 22.84
CA LYS A 33 -1.71 15.64 24.00
C LYS A 33 -1.16 17.01 23.59
N VAL A 34 -1.85 17.67 22.64
CA VAL A 34 -1.57 19.03 22.17
C VAL A 34 -2.83 19.88 22.23
N ALA A 35 -2.69 21.21 22.24
CA ALA A 35 -3.83 22.10 22.08
C ALA A 35 -4.36 22.04 20.63
N ALA A 36 -5.67 22.16 20.42
CA ALA A 36 -6.26 22.16 19.08
C ALA A 36 -5.65 23.24 18.16
N GLY A 37 -5.36 24.42 18.71
CA GLY A 37 -4.65 25.49 17.98
C GLY A 37 -3.24 25.09 17.50
N THR A 38 -2.61 24.09 18.14
CA THR A 38 -1.33 23.55 17.65
C THR A 38 -1.53 22.77 16.35
N ILE A 39 -2.63 22.03 16.22
CA ILE A 39 -2.94 21.29 14.98
C ILE A 39 -3.15 22.27 13.82
N TYR A 40 -3.93 23.34 14.03
CA TYR A 40 -4.19 24.37 13.02
C TYR A 40 -2.94 25.17 12.58
N ARG A 41 -1.82 25.04 13.28
CA ARG A 41 -0.52 25.59 12.83
C ARG A 41 0.16 24.72 11.77
N TYR A 42 -0.20 23.44 11.67
CA TYR A 42 0.39 22.47 10.73
C TYR A 42 -0.57 22.11 9.60
N PHE A 43 -1.88 22.17 9.87
CA PHE A 43 -2.93 21.69 8.98
C PHE A 43 -4.06 22.71 8.93
N SER A 44 -4.52 23.05 7.72
CA SER A 44 -5.61 24.03 7.52
C SER A 44 -6.95 23.53 8.07
N ASP A 45 -7.20 22.25 7.90
CA ASP A 45 -8.44 21.58 8.29
C ASP A 45 -8.22 20.07 8.49
N LYS A 46 -9.33 19.33 8.67
CA LYS A 46 -9.32 17.87 8.83
C LYS A 46 -8.84 17.18 7.54
N ASP A 47 -9.27 17.63 6.39
CA ASP A 47 -8.97 16.99 5.11
C ASP A 47 -7.49 17.18 4.74
N ASP A 48 -6.93 18.35 5.03
CA ASP A 48 -5.48 18.59 4.92
C ASP A 48 -4.66 17.71 5.88
N LEU A 49 -5.12 17.54 7.12
CA LEU A 49 -4.48 16.60 8.05
C LEU A 49 -4.47 15.18 7.47
N ILE A 50 -5.59 14.72 6.92
CA ILE A 50 -5.72 13.39 6.34
C ILE A 50 -4.84 13.23 5.10
N ARG A 51 -4.81 14.23 4.21
CA ARG A 51 -3.97 14.24 3.02
C ARG A 51 -2.49 14.13 3.41
N GLN A 52 -2.02 14.98 4.30
CA GLN A 52 -0.63 14.96 4.76
C GLN A 52 -0.29 13.68 5.54
N LEU A 53 -1.23 13.12 6.30
CA LEU A 53 -1.05 11.83 6.99
C LEU A 53 -0.89 10.69 5.97
N TYR A 54 -1.70 10.68 4.92
CA TYR A 54 -1.59 9.68 3.85
C TYR A 54 -0.24 9.76 3.14
N GLN A 55 0.16 10.97 2.71
CA GLN A 55 1.49 11.20 2.12
C GLN A 55 2.60 10.70 3.04
N HIS A 56 2.55 11.07 4.33
CA HIS A 56 3.53 10.65 5.33
C HIS A 56 3.58 9.11 5.46
N THR A 57 2.42 8.45 5.48
CA THR A 57 2.33 6.99 5.55
C THR A 57 2.94 6.34 4.32
N ILE A 58 2.61 6.82 3.12
CA ILE A 58 3.18 6.29 1.86
C ILE A 58 4.69 6.49 1.81
N LEU A 59 5.19 7.67 2.15
CA LEU A 59 6.63 7.96 2.16
C LEU A 59 7.40 7.11 3.18
N LYS A 60 6.78 6.71 4.29
CA LYS A 60 7.36 5.77 5.26
C LYS A 60 7.33 4.31 4.77
N CYS A 61 6.24 3.89 4.13
CA CYS A 61 6.08 2.51 3.68
C CYS A 61 6.85 2.21 2.38
N HIS A 62 6.93 3.18 1.47
CA HIS A 62 7.55 2.97 0.16
C HIS A 62 8.98 2.42 0.21
N PRO A 63 9.91 2.93 1.04
CA PRO A 63 11.26 2.33 1.14
C PRO A 63 11.23 0.86 1.58
N LEU A 64 10.28 0.48 2.44
CA LEU A 64 10.11 -0.91 2.89
C LEU A 64 9.56 -1.79 1.77
N VAL A 65 8.62 -1.29 0.97
CA VAL A 65 8.10 -2.00 -0.21
C VAL A 65 9.20 -2.24 -1.23
N MET A 66 10.06 -1.25 -1.43
CA MET A 66 11.14 -1.28 -2.43
C MET A 66 12.43 -1.91 -1.93
N GLU A 67 12.50 -2.39 -0.69
CA GLU A 67 13.71 -2.94 -0.11
C GLU A 67 14.23 -4.13 -0.91
N GLY A 68 15.46 -3.98 -1.44
CA GLY A 68 16.14 -5.00 -2.25
C GLY A 68 15.51 -5.27 -3.61
N VAL A 69 14.54 -4.46 -4.07
CA VAL A 69 13.90 -4.60 -5.37
C VAL A 69 14.70 -3.84 -6.43
N GLN A 70 14.99 -4.52 -7.53
CA GLN A 70 15.56 -3.93 -8.75
C GLN A 70 14.41 -3.69 -9.74
N ILE A 71 13.76 -2.55 -9.60
CA ILE A 71 12.48 -2.26 -10.26
C ILE A 71 12.57 -2.18 -11.79
N GLU A 72 13.76 -1.96 -12.32
CA GLU A 72 14.04 -1.95 -13.76
C GLU A 72 14.11 -3.36 -14.37
N GLU A 73 14.22 -4.39 -13.52
CA GLU A 73 14.24 -5.79 -13.94
C GLU A 73 12.83 -6.39 -13.81
N VAL A 74 12.14 -6.58 -14.92
CA VAL A 74 10.82 -7.24 -14.91
C VAL A 74 11.01 -8.75 -14.87
N SER A 75 11.04 -9.29 -13.64
CA SER A 75 11.19 -10.74 -13.41
C SER A 75 10.28 -11.21 -12.27
N TYR A 76 10.05 -12.54 -12.23
CA TYR A 76 9.31 -13.16 -11.13
C TYR A 76 9.98 -12.91 -9.77
N GLU A 77 11.32 -12.92 -9.72
CA GLU A 77 12.06 -12.71 -8.47
C GLU A 77 11.82 -11.30 -7.90
N GLN A 78 11.84 -10.27 -8.74
CA GLN A 78 11.57 -8.91 -8.31
C GLN A 78 10.10 -8.73 -7.89
N TYR A 79 9.16 -9.31 -8.64
CA TYR A 79 7.75 -9.35 -8.27
C TYR A 79 7.51 -10.06 -6.94
N ARG A 80 8.12 -11.24 -6.75
CA ARG A 80 8.04 -12.00 -5.50
C ARG A 80 8.55 -11.18 -4.31
N ARG A 81 9.65 -10.47 -4.49
CA ARG A 81 10.22 -9.60 -3.45
C ARG A 81 9.28 -8.44 -3.09
N LEU A 82 8.72 -7.76 -4.09
CA LEU A 82 7.68 -6.75 -3.88
C LEU A 82 6.51 -7.31 -3.07
N TRP A 83 6.02 -8.47 -3.49
CA TRP A 83 4.90 -9.14 -2.84
C TRP A 83 5.18 -9.43 -1.37
N LEU A 84 6.32 -10.03 -1.06
CA LEU A 84 6.73 -10.34 0.31
C LEU A 84 6.96 -9.10 1.17
N ASN A 85 7.55 -8.05 0.62
CA ASN A 85 7.74 -6.79 1.32
C ASN A 85 6.39 -6.16 1.72
N ILE A 86 5.41 -6.18 0.82
CA ILE A 86 4.06 -5.68 1.11
C ILE A 86 3.37 -6.54 2.18
N ASP A 87 3.44 -7.87 2.08
CA ASP A 87 2.87 -8.79 3.09
C ASP A 87 3.51 -8.57 4.46
N ALA A 88 4.82 -8.41 4.53
CA ALA A 88 5.55 -8.12 5.76
C ALA A 88 5.08 -6.81 6.43
N ILE A 89 4.81 -5.76 5.64
CA ILE A 89 4.27 -4.49 6.15
C ILE A 89 2.90 -4.71 6.78
N PHE A 90 1.98 -5.38 6.10
CA PHE A 90 0.62 -5.59 6.60
C PHE A 90 0.56 -6.56 7.79
N THR A 91 1.50 -7.49 7.86
CA THR A 91 1.63 -8.41 9.00
C THR A 91 2.25 -7.70 10.22
N SER A 92 3.34 -6.95 10.01
CA SER A 92 4.05 -6.27 11.10
C SER A 92 3.36 -4.99 11.59
N TYR A 93 2.61 -4.32 10.72
CA TYR A 93 1.91 -3.06 11.02
C TYR A 93 0.42 -3.15 10.70
N PRO A 94 -0.40 -3.83 11.54
CA PRO A 94 -1.82 -4.05 11.27
C PRO A 94 -2.64 -2.79 11.02
N ASN A 95 -2.21 -1.65 11.61
CA ASN A 95 -2.85 -0.37 11.36
C ASN A 95 -2.56 0.20 9.97
N ALA A 96 -1.44 -0.16 9.32
CA ALA A 96 -1.16 0.26 7.94
C ALA A 96 -2.21 -0.29 6.97
N LEU A 97 -2.57 -1.58 7.12
CA LEU A 97 -3.64 -2.19 6.32
C LEU A 97 -4.99 -1.52 6.58
N LYS A 98 -5.36 -1.32 7.86
CA LYS A 98 -6.62 -0.65 8.21
C LYS A 98 -6.69 0.76 7.62
N CYS A 99 -5.58 1.52 7.72
CA CYS A 99 -5.52 2.87 7.18
C CYS A 99 -5.63 2.87 5.66
N LYS A 100 -4.93 1.96 4.94
CA LYS A 100 -5.08 1.80 3.49
C LYS A 100 -6.56 1.64 3.11
N LEU A 101 -7.27 0.69 3.71
CA LEU A 101 -8.68 0.43 3.43
C LEU A 101 -9.59 1.64 3.76
N GLN A 102 -9.27 2.38 4.83
CA GLN A 102 -10.00 3.59 5.20
C GLN A 102 -9.77 4.72 4.20
N TYR A 103 -8.54 4.91 3.71
CA TYR A 103 -8.25 5.92 2.68
C TYR A 103 -8.98 5.61 1.39
N GLU A 104 -8.91 4.38 0.89
CA GLU A 104 -9.58 3.94 -0.35
C GLU A 104 -11.10 4.10 -0.30
N SER A 105 -11.70 3.85 0.88
CA SER A 105 -13.14 3.99 1.10
C SER A 105 -13.56 5.41 1.48
N SER A 106 -12.64 6.35 1.61
CA SER A 106 -12.94 7.70 2.06
C SER A 106 -13.45 8.58 0.91
N PRO A 107 -14.19 9.67 1.23
CA PRO A 107 -14.56 10.66 0.22
C PRO A 107 -13.35 11.30 -0.49
N LEU A 108 -12.18 11.28 0.15
CA LEU A 108 -10.93 11.81 -0.40
C LEU A 108 -10.16 10.78 -1.24
N GLY A 109 -10.57 9.51 -1.30
CA GLY A 109 -9.82 8.43 -1.93
C GLY A 109 -9.35 8.77 -3.35
N ALA A 110 -10.27 9.17 -4.21
CA ALA A 110 -9.96 9.53 -5.60
C ALA A 110 -9.04 10.78 -5.73
N GLU A 111 -9.09 11.71 -4.77
CA GLU A 111 -8.20 12.86 -4.73
C GLU A 111 -6.80 12.45 -4.28
N LEU A 112 -6.71 11.60 -3.25
CA LEU A 112 -5.45 11.07 -2.71
C LEU A 112 -4.67 10.26 -3.75
N GLU A 113 -5.36 9.45 -4.56
CA GLU A 113 -4.73 8.71 -5.66
C GLU A 113 -4.11 9.61 -6.73
N ARG A 114 -4.65 10.81 -6.92
CA ARG A 114 -4.15 11.81 -7.87
C ARG A 114 -3.17 12.81 -7.26
N ASP A 115 -2.82 12.63 -6.00
CA ASP A 115 -1.86 13.49 -5.33
C ASP A 115 -0.47 13.37 -5.99
N PRO A 116 0.16 14.49 -6.41
CA PRO A 116 1.43 14.44 -7.14
C PRO A 116 2.56 13.74 -6.37
N VAL A 117 2.58 13.84 -5.04
CA VAL A 117 3.59 13.20 -4.20
C VAL A 117 3.38 11.68 -4.22
N ILE A 118 2.12 11.24 -4.10
CA ILE A 118 1.76 9.82 -4.13
C ILE A 118 2.08 9.23 -5.50
N MET A 119 1.65 9.89 -6.59
CA MET A 119 1.92 9.45 -7.95
C MET A 119 3.43 9.35 -8.22
N ALA A 120 4.22 10.36 -7.84
CA ALA A 120 5.67 10.34 -8.02
C ALA A 120 6.33 9.20 -7.21
N THR A 121 5.81 8.91 -6.03
CA THR A 121 6.32 7.84 -5.15
C THR A 121 6.11 6.47 -5.78
N TRP A 122 4.93 6.21 -6.38
CA TRP A 122 4.61 4.92 -6.99
C TRP A 122 4.98 4.79 -8.47
N ALA A 123 5.46 5.87 -9.12
CA ALA A 123 5.86 5.84 -10.53
C ALA A 123 6.90 4.73 -10.87
N PRO A 124 7.87 4.34 -10.02
CA PRO A 124 8.73 3.20 -10.30
C PRO A 124 7.96 1.89 -10.43
N LEU A 125 6.98 1.64 -9.56
CA LEU A 125 6.15 0.44 -9.61
C LEU A 125 5.27 0.42 -10.87
N GLU A 126 4.70 1.56 -11.26
CA GLU A 126 3.93 1.68 -12.51
C GLU A 126 4.82 1.36 -13.72
N ARG A 127 6.08 1.84 -13.73
CA ARG A 127 7.04 1.51 -14.80
C ARG A 127 7.34 0.03 -14.89
N PHE A 128 7.43 -0.69 -13.77
CA PHE A 128 7.62 -2.14 -13.77
C PHE A 128 6.50 -2.85 -14.56
N PHE A 129 5.24 -2.52 -14.29
CA PHE A 129 4.11 -3.08 -15.02
C PHE A 129 4.08 -2.65 -16.49
N GLU A 130 4.35 -1.37 -16.76
CA GLU A 130 4.39 -0.84 -18.11
C GLU A 130 5.48 -1.51 -18.96
N GLN A 131 6.67 -1.69 -18.41
CA GLN A 131 7.77 -2.40 -19.09
C GLN A 131 7.40 -3.86 -19.37
N GLY A 132 6.81 -4.57 -18.39
CA GLY A 132 6.36 -5.95 -18.60
C GLY A 132 5.30 -6.07 -19.70
N ARG A 133 4.39 -5.10 -19.80
CA ARG A 133 3.40 -5.00 -20.87
C ARG A 133 4.06 -4.71 -22.23
N GLN A 134 4.97 -3.74 -22.30
CA GLN A 134 5.69 -3.38 -23.53
C GLN A 134 6.59 -4.51 -24.04
N GLN A 135 7.17 -5.32 -23.15
CA GLN A 135 7.95 -6.51 -23.50
C GLN A 135 7.07 -7.70 -23.93
N GLY A 136 5.75 -7.56 -23.84
CA GLY A 136 4.80 -8.63 -24.12
C GLY A 136 4.79 -9.75 -23.07
N LEU A 137 5.48 -9.56 -21.93
CA LEU A 137 5.49 -10.52 -20.81
C LEU A 137 4.13 -10.55 -20.10
N PHE A 138 3.52 -9.38 -19.90
CA PHE A 138 2.21 -9.25 -19.29
C PHE A 138 1.12 -9.12 -20.34
N ILE A 139 -0.11 -9.50 -19.96
CA ILE A 139 -1.31 -9.25 -20.76
C ILE A 139 -1.45 -7.76 -21.05
N ASP A 140 -1.97 -7.41 -22.23
CA ASP A 140 -2.14 -6.00 -22.65
C ASP A 140 -3.42 -5.39 -22.03
N PHE A 141 -3.35 -5.16 -20.72
CA PHE A 141 -4.40 -4.51 -19.94
C PHE A 141 -3.88 -3.21 -19.30
N PRO A 142 -4.79 -2.28 -18.90
CA PRO A 142 -4.42 -1.12 -18.10
C PRO A 142 -3.64 -1.53 -16.83
N ILE A 143 -2.67 -0.71 -16.43
CA ILE A 143 -1.80 -0.99 -15.25
C ILE A 143 -2.64 -1.28 -14.00
N LEU A 144 -3.71 -0.53 -13.77
CA LEU A 144 -4.61 -0.75 -12.62
C LEU A 144 -5.23 -2.16 -12.63
N VAL A 145 -5.51 -2.73 -13.80
CA VAL A 145 -6.02 -4.11 -13.90
C VAL A 145 -4.92 -5.11 -13.57
N LEU A 146 -3.70 -4.87 -14.06
CA LEU A 146 -2.54 -5.72 -13.73
C LEU A 146 -2.26 -5.72 -12.23
N GLN A 147 -2.31 -4.55 -11.59
CA GLN A 147 -2.14 -4.40 -10.13
C GLN A 147 -3.26 -5.12 -9.37
N ALA A 148 -4.53 -4.92 -9.77
CA ALA A 148 -5.68 -5.56 -9.14
C ALA A 148 -5.64 -7.10 -9.20
N LEU A 149 -5.15 -7.66 -10.32
CA LEU A 149 -5.00 -9.11 -10.48
C LEU A 149 -3.77 -9.69 -9.77
N SER A 150 -2.84 -8.84 -9.33
CA SER A 150 -1.55 -9.29 -8.82
C SER A 150 -1.25 -8.76 -7.41
N LEU A 151 -0.72 -7.55 -7.25
CA LEU A 151 -0.26 -7.04 -5.95
C LEU A 151 -1.39 -6.67 -4.98
N ASP A 152 -2.57 -6.26 -5.46
CA ASP A 152 -3.67 -5.87 -4.57
C ASP A 152 -4.24 -7.05 -3.79
N CYS A 153 -4.04 -8.29 -4.27
CA CYS A 153 -4.43 -9.49 -3.54
C CYS A 153 -3.71 -9.61 -2.18
N VAL A 154 -2.52 -9.00 -2.02
CA VAL A 154 -1.76 -9.03 -0.76
C VAL A 154 -2.54 -8.37 0.37
N ALA A 155 -3.08 -7.17 0.14
CA ALA A 155 -3.87 -6.45 1.14
C ALA A 155 -5.13 -7.22 1.52
N ASN A 156 -5.82 -7.77 0.51
CA ASN A 156 -7.02 -8.59 0.73
C ASN A 156 -6.69 -9.85 1.52
N LEU A 157 -5.65 -10.58 1.14
CA LEU A 157 -5.22 -11.79 1.86
C LEU A 157 -4.83 -11.48 3.31
N ALA A 158 -4.07 -10.42 3.55
CA ALA A 158 -3.69 -9.99 4.90
C ALA A 158 -4.93 -9.65 5.76
N GLN A 159 -5.96 -9.03 5.15
CA GLN A 159 -7.23 -8.77 5.82
C GLN A 159 -7.97 -10.07 6.16
N GLN A 160 -8.09 -11.01 5.20
CA GLN A 160 -8.77 -12.29 5.41
C GLN A 160 -8.08 -13.13 6.49
N ARG A 161 -6.75 -13.22 6.47
CA ARG A 161 -5.97 -13.92 7.50
C ARG A 161 -6.29 -13.40 8.91
N ARG A 162 -6.40 -12.07 9.04
CA ARG A 162 -6.70 -11.45 10.33
C ARG A 162 -8.15 -11.58 10.76
N VAL A 163 -9.11 -11.50 9.82
CA VAL A 163 -10.55 -11.60 10.15
C VAL A 163 -10.95 -13.03 10.52
N HIS A 164 -10.34 -14.01 9.86
CA HIS A 164 -10.68 -15.43 9.99
C HIS A 164 -9.65 -16.22 10.79
N ASP A 165 -8.64 -15.57 11.35
CA ASP A 165 -7.61 -16.14 12.23
C ASP A 165 -6.96 -17.40 11.65
N PHE A 166 -6.44 -17.31 10.42
CA PHE A 166 -5.70 -18.41 9.80
C PHE A 166 -4.31 -17.94 9.31
N GLU A 167 -3.38 -18.88 9.28
CA GLU A 167 -2.04 -18.67 8.74
C GLU A 167 -1.80 -19.55 7.51
N LEU A 168 -0.96 -19.07 6.62
CA LEU A 168 -0.48 -19.86 5.49
C LEU A 168 0.90 -20.44 5.81
N THR A 169 1.12 -21.68 5.38
CA THR A 169 2.49 -22.22 5.35
C THR A 169 3.32 -21.48 4.31
N GLN A 170 4.65 -21.58 4.41
CA GLN A 170 5.56 -20.98 3.43
C GLN A 170 5.25 -21.49 2.00
N GLU A 171 4.97 -22.77 1.84
CA GLU A 171 4.62 -23.37 0.55
C GLU A 171 3.30 -22.81 -0.02
N GLN A 172 2.29 -22.63 0.83
CA GLN A 172 1.02 -22.03 0.44
C GLN A 172 1.20 -20.57 0.04
N LEU A 173 2.03 -19.81 0.77
CA LEU A 173 2.34 -18.43 0.44
C LEU A 173 3.04 -18.30 -0.92
N GLU A 174 4.06 -19.13 -1.18
CA GLU A 174 4.73 -19.18 -2.48
C GLU A 174 3.75 -19.54 -3.62
N THR A 175 2.80 -20.42 -3.35
CA THR A 175 1.76 -20.78 -4.31
C THR A 175 0.86 -19.59 -4.64
N VAL A 176 0.47 -18.80 -3.65
CA VAL A 176 -0.32 -17.57 -3.84
C VAL A 176 0.45 -16.54 -4.66
N ILE A 177 1.73 -16.31 -4.32
CA ILE A 177 2.60 -15.39 -5.06
C ILE A 177 2.70 -15.82 -6.53
N ARG A 178 2.94 -17.10 -6.78
CA ARG A 178 3.03 -17.66 -8.13
C ARG A 178 1.71 -17.52 -8.89
N ALA A 179 0.59 -17.79 -8.24
CA ALA A 179 -0.73 -17.65 -8.84
C ALA A 179 -1.03 -16.21 -9.26
N SER A 180 -0.73 -15.23 -8.40
CA SER A 180 -0.93 -13.81 -8.68
C SER A 180 0.00 -13.28 -9.78
N TRP A 181 1.23 -13.77 -9.87
CA TRP A 181 2.12 -13.52 -11.01
C TRP A 181 1.56 -14.08 -12.31
N ASN A 182 1.15 -15.35 -12.30
CA ASN A 182 0.62 -16.04 -13.47
C ASN A 182 -0.67 -15.38 -14.00
N ALA A 183 -1.45 -14.73 -13.12
CA ALA A 183 -2.68 -14.05 -13.51
C ALA A 183 -2.45 -12.87 -14.47
N ILE A 184 -1.24 -12.30 -14.48
CA ILE A 184 -0.89 -11.18 -15.35
C ILE A 184 0.01 -11.55 -16.51
N LEU A 185 0.51 -12.79 -16.57
CA LEU A 185 1.36 -13.24 -17.67
C LEU A 185 0.56 -13.37 -18.97
N ASN A 186 1.20 -12.99 -20.06
CA ASN A 186 0.66 -13.21 -21.39
C ASN A 186 0.68 -14.72 -21.71
N PRO A 187 -0.47 -15.36 -21.95
CA PRO A 187 -0.55 -16.79 -22.18
C PRO A 187 0.17 -17.25 -23.46
N ASN A 188 0.49 -16.31 -24.37
CA ASN A 188 1.18 -16.60 -25.62
C ASN A 188 2.72 -16.56 -25.48
N VAL A 189 3.24 -16.15 -24.32
CA VAL A 189 4.68 -16.18 -24.05
C VAL A 189 5.05 -17.55 -23.48
N SER A 190 5.76 -18.35 -24.25
CA SER A 190 6.39 -19.57 -23.74
C SER A 190 7.42 -19.19 -22.69
N ILE A 191 7.15 -19.47 -21.41
CA ILE A 191 8.10 -19.26 -20.31
C ILE A 191 9.20 -20.32 -20.48
N THR A 192 10.13 -20.09 -21.39
CA THR A 192 11.39 -20.84 -21.46
C THR A 192 12.28 -20.35 -20.34
N GLY A 193 12.23 -21.02 -19.16
CA GLY A 193 13.20 -20.75 -18.09
C GLY A 193 12.72 -20.77 -16.66
N ALA A 194 11.56 -21.35 -16.33
CA ALA A 194 11.07 -21.39 -14.96
C ALA A 194 10.82 -22.82 -14.43
N CYS A 195 11.79 -23.71 -14.63
CA CYS A 195 11.89 -24.98 -13.90
C CYS A 195 13.37 -25.35 -13.77
N SER A 196 14.02 -24.92 -12.74
CA SER A 196 15.21 -25.53 -12.17
C SER A 196 15.23 -25.23 -10.70
#